data_04cb1f082ea2fad41c5f95568a11457e
#
_entry.id   04cb1f082ea2fad41c5f95568a11457e
#
_cell.length_a   1.000
_cell.length_b   1.000
_cell.length_c   1.000
_cell.angle_alpha   90.00
_cell.angle_beta   90.00
_cell.angle_gamma   90.00
#
_symmetry.space_group_name_H-M   'P 1'
#
loop_
_entity.id
_entity.type
_entity.pdbx_description
1 polymer ?
#
loop_
_entity_poly.entity_id
_entity_poly.type
_entity_poly.pdbx_seq_one_letter_code
_entity_poly.pdbx_strand_id
1 'polypeptide(L)'
;FPTRRSSDLKVTGYRRSLSLDEAVSSVSFNSGGVNYKREYFATNPDNVLVLRLTADKQKSITMNMGLDLMRQADLSVEDNQLVFTGKVDFPLHGPGGVCFEGRIAVLADNGEVKMEQSGVGIKEADAVTLIVDVRTDYKSPDYKTLCADGVKKAAAKSYDE
;
A
#
# COMPACT_ATOMS: atom_id res chain seq x y z
N PHE A 1 -16.57 -12.13 5.55
CA PHE A 1 -16.20 -12.24 4.14
C PHE A 1 -15.33 -13.47 3.97
N PRO A 2 -15.57 -14.35 2.98
CA PRO A 2 -14.65 -15.43 2.72
C PRO A 2 -13.36 -14.85 2.19
N THR A 3 -12.33 -14.83 3.01
CA THR A 3 -10.97 -14.60 2.56
C THR A 3 -10.63 -15.72 1.59
N ARG A 4 -10.58 -15.45 0.29
CA ARG A 4 -9.97 -16.37 -0.67
C ARG A 4 -8.53 -16.57 -0.22
N ARG A 5 -8.24 -17.72 0.35
CA ARG A 5 -6.86 -18.10 0.64
C ARG A 5 -6.10 -18.16 -0.68
N SER A 6 -4.86 -17.72 -0.68
CA SER A 6 -3.98 -17.75 -1.86
C SER A 6 -3.78 -19.17 -2.44
N SER A 7 -4.27 -20.19 -1.76
CA SER A 7 -4.28 -21.60 -2.20
C SER A 7 -5.20 -21.93 -3.38
N ASP A 8 -6.15 -21.05 -3.70
CA ASP A 8 -7.12 -21.29 -4.78
C ASP A 8 -6.64 -20.75 -6.14
N LEU A 9 -5.57 -19.99 -6.17
CA LEU A 9 -4.94 -19.50 -7.41
C LEU A 9 -3.85 -20.50 -7.84
N LYS A 10 -4.00 -21.12 -9.00
CA LYS A 10 -2.91 -21.87 -9.64
C LYS A 10 -1.84 -20.87 -10.09
N VAL A 11 -0.86 -20.67 -9.25
CA VAL A 11 0.30 -19.82 -9.51
C VAL A 11 1.43 -20.67 -10.05
N THR A 12 2.02 -20.25 -11.18
CA THR A 12 3.20 -20.89 -11.79
C THR A 12 4.28 -19.84 -12.02
N GLY A 13 5.52 -20.27 -12.23
CA GLY A 13 6.63 -19.36 -12.53
C GLY A 13 6.94 -18.36 -11.40
N TYR A 14 6.61 -18.69 -10.15
CA TYR A 14 6.84 -17.80 -9.02
C TYR A 14 8.33 -17.55 -8.80
N ARG A 15 8.72 -16.28 -8.80
CA ARG A 15 10.09 -15.83 -8.54
C ARG A 15 10.07 -14.60 -7.64
N ARG A 16 11.01 -14.56 -6.70
CA ARG A 16 11.32 -13.37 -5.87
C ARG A 16 12.74 -12.96 -6.14
N SER A 17 13.00 -11.66 -6.23
CA SER A 17 14.33 -11.09 -6.36
C SER A 17 14.45 -9.77 -5.59
N LEU A 18 15.69 -9.45 -5.24
CA LEU A 18 16.05 -8.18 -4.63
C LEU A 18 17.25 -7.65 -5.43
N SER A 19 17.07 -6.48 -6.07
CA SER A 19 18.16 -5.71 -6.65
C SER A 19 18.76 -4.83 -5.55
N LEU A 20 20.02 -5.06 -5.21
CA LEU A 20 20.71 -4.25 -4.20
C LEU A 20 21.15 -2.90 -4.76
N ASP A 21 21.43 -2.83 -6.07
CA ASP A 21 21.85 -1.60 -6.75
C ASP A 21 20.69 -0.60 -6.87
N GLU A 22 19.49 -1.12 -7.16
CA GLU A 22 18.28 -0.30 -7.32
C GLU A 22 17.45 -0.20 -6.03
N ALA A 23 17.79 -0.99 -5.00
CA ALA A 23 17.01 -1.14 -3.77
C ALA A 23 15.53 -1.54 -4.01
N VAL A 24 15.27 -2.36 -5.04
CA VAL A 24 13.95 -2.82 -5.43
C VAL A 24 13.78 -4.30 -5.14
N SER A 25 12.75 -4.64 -4.37
CA SER A 25 12.28 -6.02 -4.22
C SER A 25 11.18 -6.30 -5.24
N SER A 26 11.27 -7.43 -5.92
CA SER A 26 10.25 -7.81 -6.90
C SER A 26 9.76 -9.25 -6.74
N VAL A 27 8.51 -9.46 -7.14
CA VAL A 27 7.86 -10.78 -7.21
C VAL A 27 7.19 -10.90 -8.56
N SER A 28 7.48 -11.97 -9.29
CA SER A 28 6.78 -12.29 -10.54
C SER A 28 6.12 -13.66 -10.44
N PHE A 29 4.99 -13.82 -11.11
CA PHE A 29 4.26 -15.08 -11.20
C PHE A 29 3.26 -15.05 -12.36
N ASN A 30 2.86 -16.24 -12.81
CA ASN A 30 1.75 -16.41 -13.76
C ASN A 30 0.54 -16.97 -13.04
N SER A 31 -0.62 -16.42 -13.32
CA SER A 31 -1.91 -16.94 -12.87
C SER A 31 -2.96 -16.75 -13.98
N GLY A 32 -3.65 -17.82 -14.33
CA GLY A 32 -4.69 -17.78 -15.37
C GLY A 32 -4.15 -17.38 -16.75
N GLY A 33 -2.86 -17.60 -17.05
CA GLY A 33 -2.24 -17.21 -18.31
C GLY A 33 -1.90 -15.71 -18.41
N VAL A 34 -1.90 -15.00 -17.29
CA VAL A 34 -1.46 -13.60 -17.16
C VAL A 34 -0.19 -13.57 -16.31
N ASN A 35 0.82 -12.85 -16.75
CA ASN A 35 2.05 -12.64 -15.99
C ASN A 35 1.91 -11.36 -15.17
N TYR A 36 2.08 -11.50 -13.87
CA TYR A 36 2.02 -10.41 -12.90
C TYR A 36 3.42 -10.12 -12.38
N LYS A 37 3.71 -8.84 -12.15
CA LYS A 37 4.92 -8.37 -11.45
C LYS A 37 4.51 -7.41 -10.34
N ARG A 38 5.09 -7.61 -9.16
CA ARG A 38 5.00 -6.67 -8.02
C ARG A 38 6.38 -6.13 -7.74
N GLU A 39 6.49 -4.84 -7.52
CA GLU A 39 7.71 -4.15 -7.15
C GLU A 39 7.48 -3.36 -5.87
N TYR A 40 8.48 -3.35 -5.01
CA TYR A 40 8.43 -2.71 -3.70
C TYR A 40 9.73 -1.96 -3.47
N PHE A 41 9.62 -0.69 -3.12
CA PHE A 41 10.77 0.12 -2.71
C PHE A 41 10.35 1.23 -1.75
N ALA A 42 11.31 1.78 -1.02
CA ALA A 42 11.14 2.96 -0.19
C ALA A 42 11.95 4.11 -0.79
N THR A 43 11.33 5.27 -0.94
CA THR A 43 12.02 6.46 -1.45
C THR A 43 12.57 7.27 -0.31
N ASN A 44 13.81 7.76 -0.43
CA ASN A 44 14.39 8.70 0.54
C ASN A 44 13.86 10.13 0.33
N PRO A 45 13.80 10.67 -0.91
CA PRO A 45 13.35 12.05 -1.11
C PRO A 45 11.92 12.30 -0.66
N ASP A 46 11.01 11.35 -0.91
CA ASP A 46 9.60 11.50 -0.56
C ASP A 46 9.25 10.83 0.78
N ASN A 47 10.15 9.94 1.25
CA ASN A 47 10.00 9.22 2.51
C ASN A 47 8.68 8.41 2.56
N VAL A 48 8.35 7.76 1.46
CA VAL A 48 7.19 6.88 1.30
C VAL A 48 7.63 5.47 0.88
N LEU A 49 6.76 4.50 1.15
CA LEU A 49 6.85 3.16 0.57
C LEU A 49 5.97 3.10 -0.68
N VAL A 50 6.54 2.61 -1.77
CA VAL A 50 5.84 2.40 -3.03
C VAL A 50 5.72 0.91 -3.31
N LEU A 51 4.53 0.50 -3.75
CA LEU A 51 4.22 -0.84 -4.19
C LEU A 51 3.52 -0.73 -5.53
N ARG A 52 4.06 -1.35 -6.57
CA ARG A 52 3.44 -1.40 -7.90
C ARG A 52 3.13 -2.83 -8.31
N LEU A 53 1.93 -3.05 -8.78
CA LEU A 53 1.47 -4.28 -9.41
C LEU A 53 1.18 -4.00 -10.88
N THR A 54 1.78 -4.79 -11.77
CA THR A 54 1.55 -4.74 -13.21
C THR A 54 1.13 -6.10 -13.74
N ALA A 55 0.45 -6.12 -14.88
CA ALA A 55 0.08 -7.31 -15.63
C ALA A 55 0.49 -7.17 -17.10
N ASP A 56 0.81 -8.27 -17.77
CA ASP A 56 1.16 -8.27 -19.20
C ASP A 56 -0.06 -8.21 -20.12
N LYS A 57 -1.26 -8.28 -19.57
CA LYS A 57 -2.51 -8.11 -20.29
C LYS A 57 -3.32 -6.96 -19.72
N GLN A 58 -3.91 -6.17 -20.60
CA GLN A 58 -4.77 -5.05 -20.22
C GLN A 58 -5.97 -5.52 -19.39
N LYS A 59 -6.43 -4.67 -18.47
CA LYS A 59 -7.63 -4.87 -17.64
C LYS A 59 -7.61 -6.17 -16.81
N SER A 60 -6.43 -6.69 -16.52
CA SER A 60 -6.27 -7.96 -15.84
C SER A 60 -6.18 -7.86 -14.32
N ILE A 61 -6.12 -6.66 -13.77
CA ILE A 61 -6.03 -6.46 -12.33
C ILE A 61 -7.42 -6.10 -11.80
N THR A 62 -8.06 -7.08 -11.19
CA THR A 62 -9.31 -6.91 -10.43
C THR A 62 -9.14 -7.59 -9.08
N MET A 63 -9.18 -6.79 -8.00
CA MET A 63 -8.95 -7.29 -6.65
C MET A 63 -9.58 -6.42 -5.58
N ASN A 64 -9.75 -6.99 -4.40
CA ASN A 64 -10.05 -6.25 -3.19
C ASN A 64 -8.83 -6.28 -2.26
N MET A 65 -8.46 -5.14 -1.73
CA MET A 65 -7.41 -4.99 -0.73
C MET A 65 -8.03 -4.61 0.61
N GLY A 66 -7.61 -5.28 1.65
CA GLY A 66 -7.90 -4.91 3.04
C GLY A 66 -6.61 -4.57 3.77
N LEU A 67 -6.74 -3.78 4.83
CA LEU A 67 -5.65 -3.50 5.76
C LEU A 67 -5.90 -4.28 7.05
N ASP A 68 -4.97 -5.15 7.39
CA ASP A 68 -4.96 -5.88 8.66
C ASP A 68 -3.75 -5.40 9.49
N LEU A 69 -4.02 -4.87 10.67
CA LEU A 69 -3.01 -4.30 11.54
C LEU A 69 -2.88 -5.14 12.81
N MET A 70 -1.66 -5.42 13.22
CA MET A 70 -1.39 -6.13 14.48
C MET A 70 -1.85 -5.37 15.72
N ARG A 71 -2.05 -4.08 15.61
CA ARG A 71 -2.55 -3.20 16.68
C ARG A 71 -3.88 -2.62 16.29
N GLN A 72 -4.71 -2.34 17.29
CA GLN A 72 -5.98 -1.68 17.07
C GLN A 72 -5.74 -0.29 16.46
N ALA A 73 -6.45 -0.01 15.39
CA ALA A 73 -6.45 1.28 14.72
C ALA A 73 -7.84 1.59 14.17
N ASP A 74 -8.16 2.86 14.13
CA ASP A 74 -9.36 3.36 13.47
C ASP A 74 -9.08 3.54 11.98
N LEU A 75 -9.99 3.04 11.15
CA LEU A 75 -9.90 3.14 9.70
C LEU A 75 -10.90 4.17 9.20
N SER A 76 -10.47 5.05 8.32
CA SER A 76 -11.29 6.03 7.62
C SER A 76 -10.86 6.20 6.17
N VAL A 77 -11.66 6.89 5.40
CA VAL A 77 -11.33 7.36 4.05
C VAL A 77 -11.37 8.88 4.05
N GLU A 78 -10.26 9.50 3.74
CA GLU A 78 -10.11 10.96 3.67
C GLU A 78 -9.35 11.30 2.37
N ASP A 79 -9.82 12.31 1.64
CA ASP A 79 -9.18 12.77 0.40
C ASP A 79 -8.86 11.64 -0.60
N ASN A 80 -9.75 10.66 -0.71
CA ASN A 80 -9.56 9.45 -1.52
C ASN A 80 -8.31 8.62 -1.14
N GLN A 81 -7.94 8.65 0.14
CA GLN A 81 -6.89 7.83 0.73
C GLN A 81 -7.47 6.97 1.84
N LEU A 82 -6.98 5.75 2.00
CA LEU A 82 -7.26 4.95 3.18
C LEU A 82 -6.37 5.45 4.31
N VAL A 83 -6.98 5.86 5.41
CA VAL A 83 -6.31 6.40 6.58
C VAL A 83 -6.47 5.44 7.74
N PHE A 84 -5.40 5.21 8.48
CA PHE A 84 -5.43 4.43 9.71
C PHE A 84 -4.68 5.15 10.82
N THR A 85 -5.35 5.28 11.96
CA THR A 85 -4.83 6.00 13.12
C THR A 85 -4.91 5.14 14.37
N GLY A 86 -3.96 5.32 15.26
CA GLY A 86 -3.96 4.60 16.52
C GLY A 86 -2.91 5.11 17.50
N LYS A 87 -2.85 4.43 18.63
CA LYS A 87 -1.86 4.67 19.67
C LYS A 87 -1.23 3.35 20.10
N VAL A 88 0.08 3.33 20.18
CA VAL A 88 0.83 2.19 20.69
C VAL A 88 1.23 2.48 22.13
N ASP A 89 0.59 1.82 23.07
CA ASP A 89 0.91 1.90 24.49
C ASP A 89 1.76 0.69 24.93
N PHE A 90 2.74 0.98 25.76
CA PHE A 90 3.55 -0.05 26.41
C PHE A 90 3.42 0.13 27.92
N PRO A 91 2.47 -0.57 28.57
CA PRO A 91 2.19 -0.38 30.01
C PRO A 91 3.39 -0.59 30.92
N LEU A 92 4.38 -1.39 30.49
CA LEU A 92 5.60 -1.65 31.25
C LEU A 92 6.57 -0.45 31.30
N HIS A 93 6.38 0.56 30.46
CA HIS A 93 7.23 1.73 30.35
C HIS A 93 6.58 3.01 30.88
N GLY A 94 5.46 2.89 31.61
CA GLY A 94 4.73 4.01 32.20
C GLY A 94 3.59 4.55 31.33
N PRO A 95 2.86 5.56 31.82
CA PRO A 95 1.80 6.19 31.07
C PRO A 95 2.39 7.01 29.92
N GLY A 96 2.11 6.62 28.75
CA GLY A 96 2.57 7.29 27.54
C GLY A 96 2.51 6.29 26.40
N GLY A 97 2.38 6.74 25.22
CA GLY A 97 2.38 5.91 24.02
C GLY A 97 2.65 6.82 22.85
N VAL A 98 2.90 6.20 21.70
CA VAL A 98 3.16 6.92 20.47
C VAL A 98 1.89 6.85 19.62
N CYS A 99 1.34 8.00 19.28
CA CYS A 99 0.26 8.09 18.31
C CYS A 99 0.83 7.99 16.90
N PHE A 100 0.11 7.32 16.02
CA PHE A 100 0.48 7.18 14.62
C PHE A 100 -0.69 7.49 13.69
N GLU A 101 -0.35 7.93 12.51
CA GLU A 101 -1.23 7.96 11.34
C GLU A 101 -0.49 7.35 10.17
N GLY A 102 -1.19 6.49 9.44
CA GLY A 102 -0.75 6.02 8.15
C GLY A 102 -1.78 6.34 7.08
N ARG A 103 -1.30 6.61 5.87
CA ARG A 103 -2.12 6.91 4.70
C ARG A 103 -1.69 6.07 3.52
N ILE A 104 -2.66 5.62 2.75
CA ILE A 104 -2.46 4.84 1.54
C ILE A 104 -3.22 5.50 0.41
N ALA A 105 -2.50 6.02 -0.57
CA ALA A 105 -3.08 6.37 -1.86
C ALA A 105 -3.02 5.16 -2.79
N VAL A 106 -4.09 4.98 -3.58
CA VAL A 106 -4.19 3.90 -4.57
C VAL A 106 -4.45 4.52 -5.93
N LEU A 107 -3.50 4.33 -6.84
CA LEU A 107 -3.56 4.82 -8.21
C LEU A 107 -3.73 3.62 -9.14
N ALA A 108 -4.64 3.68 -10.07
CA ALA A 108 -4.85 2.63 -11.07
C ALA A 108 -4.72 3.21 -12.48
N ASP A 109 -3.94 2.53 -13.30
CA ASP A 109 -3.81 2.85 -14.72
C ASP A 109 -4.98 2.14 -15.44
N ASN A 110 -5.82 2.91 -16.14
CA ASN A 110 -6.98 2.43 -16.90
C ASN A 110 -7.95 1.52 -16.12
N GLY A 111 -8.16 1.79 -14.83
CA GLY A 111 -9.06 1.01 -13.99
C GLY A 111 -9.93 1.87 -13.08
N GLU A 112 -10.86 1.22 -12.41
CA GLU A 112 -11.70 1.85 -11.40
C GLU A 112 -11.15 1.55 -9.99
N VAL A 113 -11.09 2.57 -9.15
CA VAL A 113 -10.73 2.46 -7.72
C VAL A 113 -11.91 2.90 -6.88
N LYS A 114 -12.35 2.05 -5.98
CA LYS A 114 -13.41 2.35 -5.01
C LYS A 114 -12.86 2.23 -3.60
N MET A 115 -12.78 3.35 -2.89
CA MET A 115 -12.41 3.38 -1.49
C MET A 115 -13.61 3.03 -0.60
N GLU A 116 -13.40 2.16 0.38
CA GLU A 116 -14.36 1.79 1.40
C GLU A 116 -13.65 1.77 2.76
N GLN A 117 -14.39 1.96 3.85
CA GLN A 117 -13.78 1.92 5.20
C GLN A 117 -13.06 0.59 5.51
N SER A 118 -13.50 -0.50 4.90
CA SER A 118 -12.92 -1.83 5.08
C SER A 118 -11.77 -2.15 4.12
N GLY A 119 -11.47 -1.25 3.17
CA GLY A 119 -10.44 -1.50 2.17
C GLY A 119 -10.69 -0.82 0.83
N VAL A 120 -10.08 -1.34 -0.20
CA VAL A 120 -10.11 -0.76 -1.55
C VAL A 120 -10.48 -1.82 -2.58
N GLY A 121 -11.51 -1.56 -3.36
CA GLY A 121 -11.86 -2.33 -4.54
C GLY A 121 -11.16 -1.76 -5.79
N ILE A 122 -10.54 -2.62 -6.57
CA ILE A 122 -9.89 -2.28 -7.85
C ILE A 122 -10.50 -3.14 -8.93
N LYS A 123 -10.86 -2.53 -10.06
CA LYS A 123 -11.50 -3.23 -11.17
C LYS A 123 -10.87 -2.86 -12.49
N GLU A 124 -10.52 -3.89 -13.28
CA GLU A 124 -10.07 -3.78 -14.67
C GLU A 124 -8.88 -2.81 -14.87
N ALA A 125 -7.93 -2.78 -13.94
CA ALA A 125 -6.72 -1.97 -14.07
C ALA A 125 -5.63 -2.70 -14.88
N ASP A 126 -4.79 -1.92 -15.57
CA ASP A 126 -3.57 -2.39 -16.24
C ASP A 126 -2.39 -2.42 -15.27
N ALA A 127 -2.32 -1.42 -14.40
CA ALA A 127 -1.39 -1.38 -13.30
C ALA A 127 -2.02 -0.70 -12.07
N VAL A 128 -1.47 -0.99 -10.89
CA VAL A 128 -1.90 -0.39 -9.62
C VAL A 128 -0.66 0.02 -8.84
N THR A 129 -0.64 1.27 -8.39
CA THR A 129 0.41 1.79 -7.51
C THR A 129 -0.17 2.16 -6.16
N LEU A 130 0.42 1.65 -5.10
CA LEU A 130 0.14 2.04 -3.73
C LEU A 130 1.27 2.93 -3.23
N ILE A 131 0.93 4.04 -2.61
CA ILE A 131 1.86 4.95 -1.96
C ILE A 131 1.48 5.00 -0.50
N VAL A 132 2.41 4.63 0.38
CA VAL A 132 2.18 4.50 1.81
C VAL A 132 3.14 5.39 2.58
N ASP A 133 2.62 6.20 3.47
CA ASP A 133 3.39 6.92 4.50
C ASP A 133 2.83 6.58 5.89
N VAL A 134 3.70 6.49 6.87
CA VAL A 134 3.34 6.32 8.28
C VAL A 134 4.17 7.25 9.11
N ARG A 135 3.49 8.10 9.88
CA ARG A 135 4.12 9.08 10.77
C ARG A 135 3.66 8.91 12.21
N THR A 136 4.48 9.40 13.12
CA THR A 136 4.21 9.35 14.55
C THR A 136 4.44 10.71 15.20
N ASP A 137 3.76 10.94 16.33
CA ASP A 137 3.95 12.14 17.16
C ASP A 137 5.31 12.17 17.89
N TYR A 138 6.09 11.11 17.83
CA TYR A 138 7.41 11.03 18.45
C TYR A 138 8.40 12.06 17.90
N LYS A 139 8.37 12.29 16.58
CA LYS A 139 9.25 13.25 15.90
C LYS A 139 8.62 14.63 15.72
N SER A 140 7.33 14.71 15.53
CA SER A 140 6.63 15.96 15.26
C SER A 140 5.18 15.89 15.70
N PRO A 141 4.65 16.93 16.38
CA PRO A 141 3.22 17.02 16.68
C PRO A 141 2.37 17.14 15.39
N ASP A 142 2.95 17.63 14.29
CA ASP A 142 2.26 17.81 13.00
C ASP A 142 2.28 16.56 12.12
N TYR A 143 2.54 15.38 12.71
CA TYR A 143 2.71 14.11 12.00
C TYR A 143 1.57 13.78 11.04
N LYS A 144 0.34 14.13 11.36
CA LYS A 144 -0.83 13.90 10.50
C LYS A 144 -0.77 14.71 9.21
N THR A 145 -0.51 16.01 9.34
CA THR A 145 -0.35 16.91 8.18
C THR A 145 0.82 16.47 7.32
N LEU A 146 1.95 16.14 7.95
CA LEU A 146 3.14 15.65 7.23
C LEU A 146 2.88 14.33 6.49
N CYS A 147 2.08 13.43 7.06
CA CYS A 147 1.68 12.18 6.43
C CYS A 147 0.79 12.45 5.20
N ALA A 148 -0.24 13.28 5.36
CA ALA A 148 -1.15 13.65 4.28
C ALA A 148 -0.43 14.32 3.10
N ASP A 149 0.42 15.30 3.39
CA ASP A 149 1.18 16.05 2.38
C ASP A 149 2.22 15.16 1.68
N GLY A 150 2.87 14.25 2.42
CA GLY A 150 3.84 13.30 1.89
C GLY A 150 3.21 12.38 0.84
N VAL A 151 2.11 11.74 1.17
CA VAL A 151 1.38 10.86 0.24
C VAL A 151 0.84 11.64 -0.95
N LYS A 152 0.24 12.81 -0.72
CA LYS A 152 -0.30 13.65 -1.79
C LYS A 152 0.79 14.10 -2.77
N LYS A 153 1.95 14.51 -2.27
CA LYS A 153 3.09 14.94 -3.09
C LYS A 153 3.66 13.78 -3.91
N ALA A 154 3.82 12.61 -3.29
CA ALA A 154 4.32 11.44 -3.97
C ALA A 154 3.32 10.91 -5.02
N ALA A 155 2.00 10.95 -4.73
CA ALA A 155 0.95 10.52 -5.66
C ALA A 155 0.80 11.44 -6.89
N ALA A 156 1.36 12.65 -6.86
CA ALA A 156 1.36 13.56 -8.01
C ALA A 156 2.49 13.27 -9.01
N LYS A 157 3.43 12.38 -8.66
CA LYS A 157 4.54 11.98 -9.52
C LYS A 157 4.16 10.76 -10.37
N SER A 158 4.83 10.60 -11.50
CA SER A 158 4.79 9.33 -12.23
C SER A 158 5.60 8.25 -11.48
N TYR A 159 5.38 6.99 -11.83
CA TYR A 159 6.12 5.89 -11.20
C TYR A 159 7.63 5.94 -11.49
N ASP A 160 8.03 6.50 -12.64
CA ASP A 160 9.43 6.56 -13.08
C ASP A 160 10.20 7.76 -12.49
N GLU A 161 9.51 8.70 -11.79
CA GLU A 161 10.07 9.84 -11.06
C GLU A 161 10.35 9.51 -9.59
#